data_e5b817aa9cf915f8ef553fc05d6a57d4
#
_entry.id   e5b817aa9cf915f8ef553fc05d6a57d4
#
_cell.length_a   1.000
_cell.length_b   1.000
_cell.length_c   1.000
_cell.angle_alpha   90.00
_cell.angle_beta   90.00
_cell.angle_gamma   90.00
#
_symmetry.space_group_name_H-M   'P 1'
#
loop_
_entity.id
_entity.type
_entity.pdbx_description
1 polymer ?
#
loop_
_entity_poly.entity_id
_entity_poly.type
_entity_poly.pdbx_seq_one_letter_code
_entity_poly.pdbx_strand_id
1 'polypeptide(L)' 'MLSIVFEFDTPYGTFCDALVLPDDHGLSDAELDAMKQQRLDNWIAIVSAPQEGV' A
#
# COMPACT_ATOMS: atom_id res chain seq x y z
N MET A 1 3.52 -15.62 -11.57
CA MET A 1 3.67 -14.44 -10.72
C MET A 1 2.52 -13.49 -10.97
N LEU A 2 1.85 -13.06 -9.93
CA LEU A 2 0.67 -12.21 -10.01
C LEU A 2 1.03 -10.80 -9.56
N SER A 3 0.65 -9.80 -10.34
CA SER A 3 0.85 -8.40 -9.98
C SER A 3 -0.50 -7.72 -9.82
N ILE A 4 -0.77 -7.18 -8.65
CA ILE A 4 -2.03 -6.52 -8.32
C ILE A 4 -1.73 -5.04 -8.15
N VAL A 5 -2.10 -4.25 -9.16
CA VAL A 5 -1.92 -2.80 -9.10
C VAL A 5 -3.11 -2.19 -8.38
N PHE A 6 -2.84 -1.24 -7.49
CA PHE A 6 -3.89 -0.56 -6.74
C PHE A 6 -3.50 0.89 -6.51
N GLU A 7 -4.52 1.71 -6.23
CA GLU A 7 -4.28 3.11 -5.90
C GLU A 7 -5.32 3.59 -4.89
N PHE A 8 -4.92 4.58 -4.11
CA PHE A 8 -5.80 5.21 -3.12
C PHE A 8 -5.70 6.72 -3.26
N ASP A 9 -6.85 7.38 -3.18
CA ASP A 9 -6.88 8.84 -3.11
C ASP A 9 -6.68 9.26 -1.65
N THR A 10 -5.73 10.13 -1.42
CA THR A 10 -5.43 10.63 -0.08
C THR A 10 -5.33 12.15 -0.09
N PRO A 11 -5.43 12.80 1.09
CA PRO A 11 -5.19 14.25 1.18
C PRO A 11 -3.80 14.67 0.72
N TYR A 12 -2.86 13.73 0.64
CA TYR A 12 -1.48 14.00 0.23
C TYR A 12 -1.26 13.73 -1.25
N GLY A 13 -2.29 13.30 -1.96
CA GLY A 13 -2.20 12.93 -3.36
C GLY A 13 -2.61 11.49 -3.58
N THR A 14 -2.48 11.00 -4.82
CA THR A 14 -2.82 9.64 -5.16
C THR A 14 -1.64 8.72 -4.87
N PHE A 15 -1.88 7.70 -4.06
CA PHE A 15 -0.88 6.67 -3.77
C PHE A 15 -1.10 5.49 -4.71
N CYS A 16 -0.08 5.13 -5.46
CA CYS A 16 -0.11 3.98 -6.37
C CYS A 16 0.96 2.99 -5.97
N ASP A 17 0.60 1.72 -5.97
CA ASP A 17 1.56 0.66 -5.67
C ASP A 17 1.08 -0.64 -6.32
N ALA A 18 1.87 -1.69 -6.18
CA ALA A 18 1.52 -3.00 -6.70
C ALA A 18 2.00 -4.08 -5.73
N LEU A 19 1.19 -5.12 -5.58
CA LEU A 19 1.57 -6.31 -4.84
C LEU A 19 2.00 -7.38 -5.84
N VAL A 20 3.21 -7.88 -5.68
CA VAL A 20 3.72 -8.96 -6.53
C VAL A 20 3.74 -10.22 -5.69
N LEU A 21 2.93 -11.19 -6.08
CA LEU A 21 2.70 -12.42 -5.31
C LEU A 21 2.81 -13.63 -6.22
N PRO A 22 3.12 -14.82 -5.66
CA PRO A 22 3.00 -16.05 -6.42
C PRO A 22 1.54 -16.30 -6.81
N ASP A 23 1.32 -17.00 -7.92
CA ASP A 23 -0.03 -17.30 -8.37
C ASP A 23 -0.80 -18.14 -7.34
N ASP A 24 -0.08 -18.95 -6.57
CA ASP A 24 -0.64 -19.84 -5.56
C ASP A 24 -0.47 -19.30 -4.14
N HIS A 25 -0.58 -17.97 -3.97
CA HIS A 25 -0.35 -17.35 -2.66
C HIS A 25 -1.33 -17.79 -1.57
N GLY A 26 -2.50 -18.27 -1.95
CA GLY A 26 -3.48 -18.75 -0.98
C GLY A 26 -4.11 -17.67 -0.11
N LEU A 27 -3.93 -16.41 -0.44
CA LEU A 27 -4.46 -15.30 0.34
C LEU A 27 -5.89 -14.98 -0.09
N SER A 28 -6.74 -14.65 0.89
CA SER A 28 -8.10 -14.20 0.61
C SER A 28 -8.11 -12.73 0.19
N ASP A 29 -9.25 -12.27 -0.34
CA ASP A 29 -9.42 -10.87 -0.69
C ASP A 29 -9.22 -9.96 0.52
N ALA A 30 -9.71 -10.40 1.69
CA ALA A 30 -9.54 -9.63 2.93
C ALA A 30 -8.07 -9.50 3.30
N GLU A 31 -7.30 -10.55 3.10
CA GLU A 31 -5.86 -10.51 3.38
C GLU A 31 -5.14 -9.61 2.41
N LEU A 32 -5.52 -9.64 1.14
CA LEU A 32 -4.95 -8.75 0.13
C LEU A 32 -5.27 -7.30 0.45
N ASP A 33 -6.51 -7.02 0.86
CA ASP A 33 -6.90 -5.67 1.25
C ASP A 33 -6.10 -5.18 2.46
N ALA A 34 -5.84 -6.05 3.41
CA ALA A 34 -5.04 -5.70 4.58
C ALA A 34 -3.61 -5.33 4.17
N MET A 35 -3.04 -6.05 3.21
CA MET A 35 -1.71 -5.75 2.71
C MET A 35 -1.68 -4.40 1.99
N LYS A 36 -2.68 -4.13 1.18
CA LYS A 36 -2.81 -2.83 0.49
C LYS A 36 -2.92 -1.70 1.50
N GLN A 37 -3.75 -1.89 2.53
CA GLN A 37 -3.96 -0.88 3.56
C GLN A 37 -2.67 -0.62 4.33
N GLN A 38 -1.90 -1.66 4.61
CA GLN A 38 -0.63 -1.50 5.30
C GLN A 38 0.37 -0.69 4.46
N ARG A 39 0.39 -0.94 3.16
CA ARG A 39 1.24 -0.16 2.24
C ARG A 39 0.85 1.31 2.28
N LEU A 40 -0.45 1.58 2.26
CA LEU A 40 -0.96 2.95 2.34
C LEU A 40 -0.57 3.59 3.66
N ASP A 41 -0.75 2.88 4.78
CA ASP A 41 -0.41 3.41 6.10
C ASP A 41 1.07 3.77 6.19
N ASN A 42 1.93 2.92 5.66
CA ASN A 42 3.37 3.19 5.65
C ASN A 42 3.70 4.44 4.84
N TRP A 43 3.06 4.59 3.68
CA TRP A 43 3.27 5.75 2.84
C TRP A 43 2.78 7.03 3.50
N ILE A 44 1.60 6.98 4.13
CA ILE A 44 1.06 8.13 4.84
C ILE A 44 1.99 8.53 5.99
N ALA A 45 2.53 7.56 6.71
CA ALA A 45 3.47 7.84 7.78
C ALA A 45 4.71 8.57 7.27
N ILE A 46 5.16 8.25 6.07
CA ILE A 46 6.32 8.91 5.46
C ILE A 46 5.97 10.33 5.04
N VAL A 47 4.85 10.51 4.32
CA VAL A 47 4.53 11.82 3.74
C VAL A 47 3.95 12.79 4.76
N SER A 48 3.41 12.28 5.87
CA SER A 48 2.86 13.11 6.93
C SER A 48 3.83 13.28 8.10
N ALA A 49 4.99 12.65 8.04
CA ALA A 49 5.97 12.74 9.12
C ALA A 49 6.42 14.18 9.32
N PRO A 50 6.57 14.64 10.56
CA PRO A 50 7.11 15.96 10.81
C PRO A 50 8.52 16.11 10.27
N GLN A 51 8.85 17.29 9.79
CA GLN A 51 10.18 17.61 9.26
C GLN A 51 11.10 18.02 10.42
N GLU A 52 11.22 17.18 11.39
CA GLU A 52 11.98 17.49 12.59
C GLU A 52 13.48 17.35 12.38
N GLY A 53 14.22 18.06 13.18
CA GLY A 53 15.68 18.00 13.14
C GLY A 53 16.27 18.62 11.91
N VAL A 54 15.48 19.21 11.15
CA VAL A 54 15.89 19.85 9.93
C VAL A 54 16.35 21.26 10.22
#